data_71e32a679e8ae1a72abeabe051c22179
#
_entry.id   71e32a679e8ae1a72abeabe051c22179
#
_cell.length_a   1.000
_cell.length_b   1.000
_cell.length_c   1.000
_cell.angle_alpha   90.00
_cell.angle_beta   90.00
_cell.angle_gamma   90.00
#
_symmetry.space_group_name_H-M   'P 1'
#
loop_
_entity.id
_entity.type
_entity.pdbx_description
1 polymer ?
#
loop_
_entity_poly.entity_id
_entity_poly.type
_entity_poly.pdbx_seq_one_letter_code
_entity_poly.pdbx_strand_id
1 'polypeptide(L)'
;MMITMVQKGVLIPLSLLLAACSSQPQAGEDGSVRGYTQTGLASYYADRYHNKRTASGELHKRGGNTAAHMTLPFGTQVKVTNLANGKSVVVRVNDRGNFPRGRIIDLSKAAFSAIGN
;
A
#
# COMPACT_ATOMS: atom_id res chain seq x y z
N MET A 1 12.40 8.14 4.53
CA MET A 1 12.37 6.72 4.92
C MET A 1 12.27 5.86 3.68
N MET A 2 13.25 5.02 3.46
CA MET A 2 13.22 4.06 2.35
C MET A 2 12.41 2.86 2.77
N ILE A 3 11.44 2.51 1.94
CA ILE A 3 10.56 1.39 2.25
C ILE A 3 10.39 0.49 1.04
N THR A 4 10.00 -0.75 1.31
CA THR A 4 9.52 -1.66 0.28
C THR A 4 8.06 -1.94 0.56
N MET A 5 7.25 -1.81 -0.46
CA MET A 5 5.83 -2.11 -0.40
C MET A 5 5.57 -3.42 -1.11
N VAL A 6 4.80 -4.28 -0.48
CA VAL A 6 4.33 -5.51 -1.10
C VAL A 6 2.83 -5.53 -0.97
N GLN A 7 2.15 -5.70 -2.09
CA GLN A 7 0.71 -5.81 -2.07
C GLN A 7 0.34 -7.12 -1.39
N LYS A 8 -0.50 -7.05 -0.38
CA LYS A 8 -0.99 -8.24 0.31
C LYS A 8 -1.94 -8.96 -0.62
N GLY A 9 -1.57 -10.15 -1.01
CA GLY A 9 -2.37 -10.95 -1.92
C GLY A 9 -3.61 -11.46 -1.25
N VAL A 10 -4.53 -11.64 -2.01
CA VAL A 10 -5.72 -12.23 -1.53
C VAL A 10 -5.89 -13.57 -2.10
N LEU A 11 -6.02 -13.93 -2.30
CA LEU A 11 -6.20 -14.86 -2.80
C LEU A 11 -6.88 -15.40 -3.57
N ILE A 12 -6.98 -15.71 -3.97
CA ILE A 12 -7.64 -16.13 -4.57
C ILE A 12 -7.82 -17.16 -4.98
N PRO A 13 -8.05 -17.68 -4.86
CA PRO A 13 -8.26 -18.75 -5.15
C PRO A 13 -8.37 -19.42 -6.10
N LEU A 14 -8.32 -19.42 -6.00
CA LEU A 14 -8.43 -20.00 -6.67
C LEU A 14 -8.21 -20.50 -7.53
N SER A 15 -8.20 -20.62 -7.40
CA SER A 15 -8.09 -21.07 -8.00
C SER A 15 -7.93 -21.53 -8.86
N LEU A 16 -8.03 -21.63 -8.76
CA LEU A 16 -8.02 -22.08 -9.39
C LEU A 16 -7.68 -22.30 -10.34
N LEU A 17 -7.73 -22.37 -10.32
CA LEU A 17 -7.56 -22.62 -11.05
C LEU A 17 -6.98 -22.85 -11.88
N LEU A 18 -6.89 -23.07 -11.79
CA LEU A 18 -6.47 -23.36 -12.38
C LEU A 18 -5.85 -23.45 -13.17
N ALA A 19 -5.92 -23.65 -13.21
CA ALA A 19 -5.47 -23.78 -13.79
C ALA A 19 -4.86 -23.58 -14.60
N ALA A 20 -5.02 -23.46 -14.66
CA ALA A 20 -4.65 -23.32 -15.25
C ALA A 20 -3.93 -22.87 -15.80
N CYS A 21 -3.91 -22.72 -15.63
CA CYS A 21 -3.41 -22.39 -15.97
C CYS A 21 -2.48 -22.01 -16.25
N SER A 22 -2.28 -22.13 -16.19
CA SER A 22 -1.56 -21.90 -16.27
C SER A 22 -0.70 -21.17 -16.66
N SER A 23 -0.67 -20.91 -16.80
CA SER A 23 -0.07 -20.28 -17.05
C SER A 23 0.32 -19.18 -17.04
N GLN A 24 0.21 -18.81 -16.80
CA GLN A 24 0.37 -17.86 -16.64
C GLN A 24 0.58 -17.09 -16.09
N PRO A 25 0.78 -16.88 -15.99
CA PRO A 25 0.91 -16.15 -15.31
C PRO A 25 0.69 -15.34 -14.99
N GLN A 26 0.51 -15.39 -14.79
CA GLN A 26 0.15 -14.77 -14.39
C GLN A 26 -0.09 -14.14 -13.91
N ALA A 27 -0.11 -14.23 -13.82
CA ALA A 27 -0.39 -13.69 -13.35
C ALA A 27 -0.50 -12.83 -13.32
N GLY A 28 -0.35 -12.71 -13.63
CA GLY A 28 -0.59 -12.05 -13.42
C GLY A 28 -1.15 -11.64 -13.29
N GLU A 29 -1.51 -11.98 -13.30
CA GLU A 29 -2.18 -11.77 -13.13
C GLU A 29 -2.73 -11.40 -12.44
N ASP A 30 -2.90 -11.60 -12.02
CA ASP A 30 -3.41 -11.41 -11.22
C ASP A 30 -3.08 -10.88 -10.64
N GLY A 31 -2.48 -10.91 -10.85
CA GLY A 31 -2.17 -10.63 -10.20
C GLY A 31 -1.99 -9.71 -10.39
N SER A 32 -2.41 -9.95 -11.11
CA SER A 32 -2.38 -8.65 -11.31
C SER A 32 -1.79 -7.92 -10.17
N VAL A 33 -2.39 -7.63 -9.30
CA VAL A 33 -1.91 -6.85 -8.21
C VAL A 33 -1.12 -7.65 -7.23
N ARG A 34 -1.47 -8.89 -7.16
CA ARG A 34 -0.78 -9.82 -6.30
C ARG A 34 0.66 -9.97 -6.73
N GLY A 35 1.58 -9.90 -5.80
CA GLY A 35 3.00 -9.94 -6.09
C GLY A 35 3.60 -8.61 -6.46
N TYR A 36 2.79 -7.56 -6.50
CA TYR A 36 3.28 -6.22 -6.78
C TYR A 36 4.27 -5.80 -5.70
N THR A 37 5.41 -5.28 -6.11
CA THR A 37 6.45 -4.83 -5.20
C THR A 37 7.01 -3.51 -5.72
N GLN A 38 7.19 -2.56 -4.83
CA GLN A 38 7.77 -1.27 -5.18
C GLN A 38 8.66 -0.81 -4.03
N THR A 39 9.80 -0.23 -4.37
CA THR A 39 10.74 0.29 -3.39
C THR A 39 10.92 1.78 -3.65
N GLY A 40 10.93 2.56 -2.59
CA GLY A 40 11.11 4.00 -2.71
C GLY A 40 11.01 4.69 -1.37
N LEU A 41 10.74 5.98 -1.40
CA LEU A 41 10.63 6.79 -0.20
C LEU A 41 9.19 6.87 0.27
N ALA A 42 9.00 6.88 1.57
CA ALA A 42 7.70 7.08 2.18
C ALA A 42 7.71 8.39 2.97
N SER A 43 6.55 9.02 2.99
CA SER A 43 6.31 10.16 3.85
C SER A 43 5.04 9.88 4.64
N TYR A 44 4.53 10.87 5.35
CA TYR A 44 3.31 10.70 6.12
C TYR A 44 2.49 11.98 6.06
N TYR A 45 1.19 11.83 6.33
CA TYR A 45 0.26 12.95 6.33
C TYR A 45 0.53 13.89 7.48
N ALA A 46 0.49 15.18 7.21
CA ALA A 46 0.52 16.18 8.27
C ALA A 46 -0.78 16.11 9.10
N ASP A 47 -0.71 16.54 10.34
CA ASP A 47 -1.85 16.47 11.25
C ASP A 47 -3.07 17.25 10.74
N ARG A 48 -2.86 18.27 9.92
CA ARG A 48 -3.98 19.07 9.40
C ARG A 48 -4.92 18.26 8.51
N TYR A 49 -4.48 17.09 8.04
CA TYR A 49 -5.32 16.25 7.19
C TYR A 49 -6.24 15.32 7.98
N HIS A 50 -6.08 15.30 9.30
CA HIS A 50 -6.96 14.48 10.14
C HIS A 50 -8.41 14.91 9.98
N ASN A 51 -9.30 13.95 9.74
CA ASN A 51 -10.72 14.17 9.50
C ASN A 51 -11.03 14.89 8.18
N LYS A 52 -10.06 14.96 7.28
CA LYS A 52 -10.32 15.45 5.93
C LYS A 52 -10.71 14.31 5.02
N ARG A 53 -11.55 14.61 4.04
CA ARG A 53 -12.01 13.57 3.11
C ARG A 53 -10.91 13.22 2.14
N THR A 54 -10.71 11.92 1.94
CA THR A 54 -9.72 11.42 0.99
C THR A 54 -10.37 11.20 -0.37
N ALA A 55 -9.55 10.83 -1.36
CA ALA A 55 -10.05 10.61 -2.73
C ALA A 55 -11.05 9.47 -2.79
N SER A 56 -10.96 8.49 -1.88
CA SER A 56 -11.92 7.39 -1.83
C SER A 56 -13.27 7.79 -1.24
N GLY A 57 -13.34 8.96 -0.63
CA GLY A 57 -14.53 9.40 0.09
C GLY A 57 -14.46 9.15 1.58
N GLU A 58 -13.53 8.35 2.04
CA GLU A 58 -13.34 8.13 3.47
C GLU A 58 -12.65 9.33 4.11
N LEU A 59 -12.89 9.52 5.39
CA LEU A 59 -12.14 10.52 6.14
C LEU A 59 -10.77 9.96 6.51
N HIS A 60 -9.76 10.80 6.40
CA HIS A 60 -8.42 10.42 6.85
C HIS A 60 -8.36 10.46 8.37
N LYS A 61 -7.90 9.39 8.98
CA LYS A 61 -7.71 9.30 10.43
C LYS A 61 -6.24 9.05 10.70
N ARG A 62 -5.60 9.98 11.42
CA ARG A 62 -4.17 9.83 11.69
C ARG A 62 -3.84 8.59 12.50
N GLY A 63 -4.82 8.04 13.23
CA GLY A 63 -4.64 6.81 14.00
C GLY A 63 -4.96 5.54 13.24
N GLY A 64 -5.43 5.63 12.00
CA GLY A 64 -5.75 4.46 11.20
C GLY A 64 -4.54 3.98 10.42
N ASN A 65 -4.63 2.78 9.86
CA ASN A 65 -3.55 2.23 9.03
C ASN A 65 -3.94 2.36 7.57
N THR A 66 -3.80 3.56 7.03
CA THR A 66 -4.17 3.87 5.66
C THR A 66 -3.04 4.62 4.96
N ALA A 67 -3.18 4.76 3.66
CA ALA A 67 -2.14 5.41 2.85
C ALA A 67 -2.70 5.98 1.58
N ALA A 68 -1.96 6.94 1.02
CA ALA A 68 -2.18 7.44 -0.32
C ALA A 68 -1.16 6.83 -1.26
N HIS A 69 -1.60 6.44 -2.44
CA HIS A 69 -0.74 5.87 -3.48
C HIS A 69 -1.18 6.42 -4.84
N MET A 70 -0.25 6.50 -5.78
CA MET A 70 -0.54 7.12 -7.07
C MET A 70 -1.47 6.30 -7.94
N THR A 71 -1.39 4.97 -7.86
CA THR A 71 -2.10 4.13 -8.84
C THR A 71 -2.86 2.94 -8.25
N LEU A 72 -2.47 2.41 -7.10
CA LEU A 72 -3.12 1.21 -6.59
C LEU A 72 -4.59 1.48 -6.28
N PRO A 73 -5.47 0.52 -6.60
CA PRO A 73 -6.90 0.71 -6.34
C PRO A 73 -7.19 0.95 -4.86
N PHE A 74 -8.24 1.70 -4.59
CA PHE A 74 -8.68 1.89 -3.22
C PHE A 74 -9.10 0.55 -2.62
N GLY A 75 -8.72 0.33 -1.38
CA GLY A 75 -8.97 -0.93 -0.70
C GLY A 75 -7.82 -1.91 -0.79
N THR A 76 -6.82 -1.63 -1.63
CA THR A 76 -5.64 -2.49 -1.74
C THR A 76 -4.90 -2.49 -0.41
N GLN A 77 -4.55 -3.66 0.08
CA GLN A 77 -3.74 -3.81 1.27
C GLN A 77 -2.28 -3.98 0.89
N VAL A 78 -1.42 -3.23 1.53
CA VAL A 78 -0.01 -3.19 1.20
C VAL A 78 0.79 -3.38 2.48
N LYS A 79 1.75 -4.30 2.43
CA LYS A 79 2.71 -4.45 3.52
C LYS A 79 3.88 -3.52 3.23
N VAL A 80 4.09 -2.57 4.13
CA VAL A 80 5.15 -1.57 4.01
C VAL A 80 6.26 -1.91 4.99
N THR A 81 7.45 -2.11 4.48
CA THR A 81 8.61 -2.50 5.29
C THR A 81 9.65 -1.39 5.24
N ASN A 82 10.08 -0.94 6.41
CA ASN A 82 11.16 0.03 6.54
C ASN A 82 12.49 -0.71 6.40
N LEU A 83 13.23 -0.40 5.35
CA LEU A 83 14.45 -1.14 5.05
C LEU A 83 15.57 -0.88 6.06
N ALA A 84 15.48 0.21 6.80
CA ALA A 84 16.52 0.54 7.78
C ALA A 84 16.44 -0.32 9.04
N ASN A 85 15.24 -0.79 9.40
CA ASN A 85 15.08 -1.53 10.65
C ASN A 85 14.27 -2.81 10.51
N GLY A 86 13.75 -3.11 9.32
CA GLY A 86 12.99 -4.32 9.08
C GLY A 86 11.56 -4.33 9.61
N LYS A 87 11.11 -3.26 10.22
CA LYS A 87 9.74 -3.20 10.74
C LYS A 87 8.74 -3.04 9.61
N SER A 88 7.58 -3.64 9.78
CA SER A 88 6.52 -3.62 8.76
C SER A 88 5.18 -3.25 9.34
N VAL A 89 4.32 -2.71 8.48
CA VAL A 89 2.94 -2.43 8.81
C VAL A 89 2.10 -2.69 7.57
N VAL A 90 0.88 -3.15 7.75
CA VAL A 90 -0.07 -3.32 6.64
C VAL A 90 -0.98 -2.11 6.63
N VAL A 91 -1.10 -1.47 5.48
CA VAL A 91 -1.97 -0.31 5.30
C VAL A 91 -2.93 -0.57 4.16
N ARG A 92 -4.05 0.14 4.19
CA ARG A 92 -5.06 0.07 3.14
C ARG A 92 -5.00 1.37 2.35
N VAL A 93 -4.93 1.26 1.04
CA VAL A 93 -4.91 2.45 0.17
C VAL A 93 -6.32 3.03 0.13
N ASN A 94 -6.46 4.28 0.52
CA ASN A 94 -7.75 4.97 0.48
C ASN A 94 -7.67 6.38 -0.10
N ASP A 95 -6.49 6.74 -0.62
CA ASP A 95 -6.32 8.10 -1.15
C ASP A 95 -5.37 8.06 -2.35
N ARG A 96 -5.36 9.16 -3.07
CA ARG A 96 -4.46 9.37 -4.20
C ARG A 96 -3.47 10.46 -3.87
N GLY A 97 -2.25 10.26 -4.32
CA GLY A 97 -1.23 11.26 -4.16
C GLY A 97 -0.44 11.42 -5.43
N ASN A 98 0.07 12.62 -5.65
CA ASN A 98 0.97 12.92 -6.76
C ASN A 98 2.26 13.38 -6.12
N PHE A 99 3.23 12.50 -6.03
CA PHE A 99 4.39 12.72 -5.18
C PHE A 99 5.61 13.16 -5.96
N PRO A 100 6.56 13.83 -5.31
CA PRO A 100 7.86 14.11 -5.93
C PRO A 100 8.56 12.82 -6.32
N ARG A 101 9.51 12.93 -7.22
CA ARG A 101 10.26 11.79 -7.70
C ARG A 101 10.85 11.00 -6.53
N GLY A 102 10.73 9.69 -6.58
CA GLY A 102 11.28 8.79 -5.59
C GLY A 102 10.36 8.52 -4.42
N ARG A 103 9.38 9.37 -4.20
CA ARG A 103 8.41 9.13 -3.13
C ARG A 103 7.22 8.37 -3.71
N ILE A 104 6.86 7.28 -3.04
CA ILE A 104 5.87 6.36 -3.60
C ILE A 104 4.62 6.21 -2.76
N ILE A 105 4.63 6.67 -1.51
CA ILE A 105 3.49 6.47 -0.62
C ILE A 105 3.51 7.52 0.49
N ASP A 106 2.33 7.97 0.88
CA ASP A 106 2.15 8.75 2.10
C ASP A 106 1.35 7.91 3.07
N LEU A 107 1.92 7.64 4.22
CA LEU A 107 1.30 6.80 5.25
C LEU A 107 0.54 7.68 6.24
N SER A 108 -0.48 7.09 6.86
CA SER A 108 -1.05 7.72 8.05
C SER A 108 0.03 7.87 9.11
N LYS A 109 -0.15 8.79 10.02
CA LYS A 109 0.83 9.04 11.06
C LYS A 109 1.07 7.79 11.92
N ALA A 110 0.01 7.07 12.25
CA ALA A 110 0.12 5.85 13.04
C ALA A 110 0.93 4.79 12.31
N ALA A 111 0.68 4.61 11.02
CA ALA A 111 1.42 3.61 10.23
C ALA A 111 2.90 3.99 10.14
N PHE A 112 3.18 5.25 9.88
CA PHE A 112 4.56 5.72 9.80
C PHE A 112 5.29 5.51 11.12
N SER A 113 4.63 5.82 12.24
CA SER A 113 5.22 5.64 13.56
C SER A 113 5.46 4.18 13.90
N ALA A 114 4.61 3.29 13.38
CA ALA A 114 4.76 1.86 13.67
C ALA A 114 6.03 1.28 13.07
N ILE A 115 6.54 1.84 11.98
CA ILE A 115 7.74 1.33 11.31
C ILE A 115 8.91 2.29 11.39
N GLY A 116 8.71 3.49 11.86
CA GLY A 116 9.77 4.42 12.15
C GLY A 116 10.48 3.99 13.40
N ASN A 117 11.60 4.44 13.71
CA ASN A 117 12.26 3.97 14.84
C ASN A 117 11.78 4.39 16.15
#